data_f44bb2bc6f3bcd9e02f54368f61df99b
#
_entry.id   f44bb2bc6f3bcd9e02f54368f61df99b
#
_cell.length_a   1.000
_cell.length_b   1.000
_cell.length_c   1.000
_cell.angle_alpha   90.00
_cell.angle_beta   90.00
_cell.angle_gamma   90.00
#
_symmetry.space_group_name_H-M   'P 1'
#
loop_
_entity.id
_entity.type
_entity.pdbx_description
1 polymer ?
#
loop_
_entity_poly.entity_id
_entity_poly.type
_entity_poly.pdbx_seq_one_letter_code
_entity_poly.pdbx_strand_id
1 'polypeptide(L)' 'MELSVTEYAKRLNVTRSAVLLQIKEKRLPKNVTVKKTGNTYSLSVRGQKNK' A
#
# COMPACT_ATOMS: atom_id res chain seq x y z
N MET A 1 7.77 -7.72 1.60
CA MET A 1 6.48 -8.05 2.19
C MET A 1 5.35 -7.49 1.37
N GLU A 2 4.42 -8.33 0.99
CA GLU A 2 3.29 -7.90 0.20
C GLU A 2 2.02 -7.85 1.01
N LEU A 3 1.24 -6.82 0.79
CA LEU A 3 -0.01 -6.63 1.51
C LEU A 3 -1.11 -6.30 0.51
N SER A 4 -2.31 -6.71 0.83
CA SER A 4 -3.45 -6.27 0.05
C SER A 4 -3.84 -4.87 0.51
N VAL A 5 -4.72 -4.23 -0.23
CA VAL A 5 -5.18 -2.90 0.16
C VAL A 5 -5.79 -2.94 1.55
N THR A 6 -6.58 -3.97 1.82
CA THR A 6 -7.20 -4.11 3.13
C THR A 6 -6.17 -4.24 4.25
N GLU A 7 -5.15 -5.05 4.00
CA GLU A 7 -4.11 -5.24 5.00
C GLU A 7 -3.33 -3.95 5.23
N TYR A 8 -3.01 -3.28 4.15
CA TYR A 8 -2.27 -2.04 4.26
C TYR A 8 -3.07 -0.99 5.02
N ALA A 9 -4.37 -0.91 4.73
CA ALA A 9 -5.23 0.03 5.41
C ALA A 9 -5.27 -0.23 6.90
N LYS A 10 -5.31 -1.50 7.27
CA LYS A 10 -5.31 -1.86 8.69
C LYS A 10 -4.03 -1.44 9.38
N ARG A 11 -2.92 -1.60 8.70
CA ARG A 11 -1.64 -1.23 9.29
C ARG A 11 -1.53 0.26 9.53
N LEU A 12 -2.13 1.04 8.63
CA LEU A 12 -2.09 2.49 8.78
C LEU A 12 -3.26 3.02 9.58
N ASN A 13 -4.18 2.14 9.94
CA ASN A 13 -5.35 2.55 10.68
C ASN A 13 -6.18 3.56 9.88
N VAL A 14 -6.37 3.26 8.61
CA VAL A 14 -7.16 4.11 7.73
C VAL A 14 -8.13 3.23 6.96
N THR A 15 -9.00 3.84 6.18
CA THR A 15 -9.97 3.10 5.41
C THR A 15 -9.37 2.65 4.09
N ARG A 16 -10.01 1.67 3.47
CA ARG A 16 -9.60 1.22 2.15
C ARG A 16 -9.63 2.36 1.15
N SER A 17 -10.66 3.18 1.25
CA SER A 17 -10.81 4.31 0.33
C SER A 17 -9.61 5.24 0.44
N ALA A 18 -9.13 5.44 1.65
CA ALA A 18 -7.98 6.31 1.84
C ALA A 18 -6.76 5.74 1.16
N VAL A 19 -6.57 4.42 1.26
CA VAL A 19 -5.43 3.78 0.62
C VAL A 19 -5.55 3.87 -0.90
N LEU A 20 -6.74 3.62 -1.41
CA LEU A 20 -6.95 3.72 -2.86
C LEU A 20 -6.67 5.12 -3.37
N LEU A 21 -7.06 6.11 -2.59
CA LEU A 21 -6.80 7.49 -2.95
C LEU A 21 -5.30 7.77 -2.99
N GLN A 22 -4.57 7.26 -2.01
CA GLN A 22 -3.13 7.43 -2.00
C GLN A 22 -2.49 6.80 -3.23
N ILE A 23 -2.98 5.62 -3.61
CA ILE A 23 -2.48 4.95 -4.79
C ILE A 23 -2.74 5.79 -6.03
N LYS A 24 -3.94 6.31 -6.12
CA LYS A 24 -4.34 7.08 -7.26
C LYS A 24 -3.53 8.36 -7.40
N GLU A 25 -3.24 8.99 -6.29
CA GLU A 25 -2.50 10.23 -6.28
C GLU A 25 -1.01 10.05 -6.10
N LYS A 26 -0.58 8.82 -6.05
CA LYS A 26 0.84 8.49 -5.91
C LYS A 26 1.47 9.14 -4.69
N ARG A 27 0.75 9.05 -3.60
CA ARG A 27 1.24 9.63 -2.36
C ARG A 27 1.91 8.62 -1.45
N LEU A 28 2.18 7.45 -1.96
CA LEU A 28 2.80 6.41 -1.16
C LEU A 28 4.29 6.71 -0.96
N PRO A 29 4.85 6.27 0.17
CA PRO A 29 6.27 6.46 0.40
C PRO A 29 7.10 5.67 -0.61
N LYS A 30 8.34 6.03 -0.72
CA LYS A 30 9.21 5.39 -1.68
C LYS A 30 9.43 3.92 -1.43
N ASN A 31 9.38 3.52 -0.18
CA ASN A 31 9.59 2.12 0.16
C ASN A 31 8.36 1.26 -0.05
N VAL A 32 7.30 1.83 -0.58
CA VAL A 32 6.10 1.08 -0.88
C VAL A 32 5.85 1.11 -2.38
N THR A 33 5.68 -0.06 -2.96
CA THR A 33 5.43 -0.18 -4.38
C THR A 33 4.05 -0.78 -4.58
N VAL A 34 3.31 -0.26 -5.53
CA VAL A 34 1.99 -0.75 -5.84
C VAL A 34 2.01 -1.50 -7.15
N LYS A 35 1.37 -2.65 -7.15
CA LYS A 35 1.25 -3.43 -8.35
C LYS A 35 -0.21 -3.78 -8.55
N LYS A 36 -0.72 -3.52 -9.71
CA LYS A 36 -2.10 -3.86 -10.01
C LYS A 36 -2.20 -5.29 -10.50
N THR A 37 -3.09 -6.04 -9.91
CA THR A 37 -3.30 -7.43 -10.28
C THR A 37 -4.80 -7.65 -10.50
N GLY A 38 -5.22 -7.79 -11.73
CA GLY A 38 -6.63 -7.96 -12.01
C GLY A 38 -7.41 -6.77 -11.50
N ASN A 39 -8.32 -7.02 -10.61
CA ASN A 39 -9.16 -5.97 -10.05
C ASN A 39 -8.66 -5.44 -8.72
N THR A 40 -7.49 -5.85 -8.30
CA THR A 40 -7.01 -5.44 -7.00
C THR A 40 -5.61 -4.88 -7.11
N TYR A 41 -5.14 -4.36 -5.99
CA TYR A 41 -3.78 -3.84 -5.91
C TYR A 41 -3.01 -4.62 -4.85
N SER A 42 -1.74 -4.82 -5.10
CA SER A 42 -0.85 -5.40 -4.13
C SER A 42 0.16 -4.33 -3.76
N LEU A 43 0.40 -4.18 -2.48
CA LEU A 43 1.38 -3.22 -2.03
C LEU A 43 2.58 -3.96 -1.47
N SER A 44 3.74 -3.58 -1.94
CA SER A 44 4.98 -4.20 -1.52
C SER A 44 5.73 -3.23 -0.64
N VAL A 45 5.91 -3.60 0.60
CA VAL A 45 6.67 -2.76 1.52
C VAL A 45 8.08 -3.30 1.59
N ARG A 46 9.12 -2.47 1.19
CA ARG A 46 10.45 -2.94 1.24
C ARG A 46 11.13 -2.42 2.39
N GLY A 47 11.76 -3.06 2.89
CA GLY A 47 12.56 -2.85 3.83
C GLY A 47 12.45 -2.03 4.90
N GLN A 48 12.41 -1.79 5.36
CA GLN A 48 12.39 -1.19 6.30
C GLN A 48 13.28 -1.33 7.20
N LYS A 49 14.17 -1.30 7.18
CA LYS A 49 15.05 -1.57 7.99
C LYS A 49 15.40 -0.69 8.83
N ASN A 50 15.52 -0.51 9.30
CA ASN A 50 15.76 0.17 10.07
C ASN A 50 16.73 0.45 10.49
N LYS A 51 17.24 0.39 10.42
CA LYS A 51 18.07 0.67 10.76
C LYS A 51 18.27 0.88 11.06
#